data_394fdf93f0a0a2955f81db8872f94122
#
_entry.id   394fdf93f0a0a2955f81db8872f94122
#
_cell.length_a   1.000
_cell.length_b   1.000
_cell.length_c   1.000
_cell.angle_alpha   90.00
_cell.angle_beta   90.00
_cell.angle_gamma   90.00
#
_symmetry.space_group_name_H-M   'P 1'
#
loop_
_entity.id
_entity.type
_entity.pdbx_description
1 polymer ?
#
loop_
_entity_poly.entity_id
_entity_poly.type
_entity_poly.pdbx_seq_one_letter_code
_entity_poly.pdbx_strand_id
1 'polypeptide(L)'
;MRIDGLSLDFFRNYVHLDAAFDPNINVIYGDNAQGKTNLLEAVAYLSGVSHRARYDRELIQFGVDHAFLKGNVFARERDFLLEAELHRGARRVLRSNGVKLKNGGELSGIFQSVLFCPEDLYLIREGAAARRGFLDDCICQLRPRYALALAEYKRLHEHKTRILRDSEEKPSLLDALDEFSMSMAKAGALLIHYRAHFIKRLCQAAPAIHGDFSGGRERLTLRYETVSTVTDPEAGPQVIFQQLLQHQEEHRAAEIASRQCLSGPHKDCLLYTSPSPRD
;
A
#
# COMPACT_ATOMS: atom_id res chain seq x y z
N MET A 1 20.29 -3.70 6.27
CA MET A 1 19.54 -2.43 6.16
C MET A 1 19.26 -1.95 7.58
N ARG A 2 19.55 -0.68 7.91
CA ARG A 2 19.27 -0.07 9.21
C ARG A 2 19.09 1.44 9.05
N ILE A 3 18.48 2.07 10.04
CA ILE A 3 18.45 3.52 10.18
C ILE A 3 19.44 3.91 11.30
N ASP A 4 20.32 4.85 11.02
CA ASP A 4 21.36 5.29 11.94
C ASP A 4 20.98 6.61 12.64
N GLY A 5 20.12 7.42 12.01
CA GLY A 5 19.65 8.68 12.58
C GLY A 5 18.37 9.19 11.93
N LEU A 6 17.60 9.97 12.67
CA LEU A 6 16.37 10.61 12.24
C LEU A 6 16.31 12.03 12.80
N SER A 7 16.02 13.00 11.93
CA SER A 7 15.74 14.38 12.28
C SER A 7 14.32 14.74 11.82
N LEU A 8 13.54 15.37 12.66
CA LEU A 8 12.18 15.79 12.42
C LEU A 8 12.00 17.24 12.79
N ASP A 9 11.35 18.02 11.92
CA ASP A 9 10.89 19.37 12.22
C ASP A 9 9.41 19.48 11.90
N PHE A 10 8.61 19.96 12.87
CA PHE A 10 7.17 20.18 12.77
C PHE A 10 6.38 18.94 12.33
N PHE A 11 6.84 17.76 12.70
CA PHE A 11 6.20 16.49 12.38
C PHE A 11 5.31 16.01 13.54
N ARG A 12 4.01 15.87 13.31
CA ARG A 12 3.04 15.47 14.34
C ARG A 12 3.12 16.37 15.57
N ASN A 13 3.55 15.81 16.73
CA ASN A 13 3.75 16.54 17.98
C ASN A 13 5.19 17.04 18.18
N TYR A 14 6.12 16.70 17.30
CA TYR A 14 7.50 17.14 17.38
C TYR A 14 7.68 18.50 16.74
N VAL A 15 8.10 19.49 17.52
CA VAL A 15 8.60 20.77 16.98
C VAL A 15 9.95 20.54 16.35
N HIS A 16 10.84 19.88 17.08
CA HIS A 16 12.15 19.45 16.64
C HIS A 16 12.56 18.17 17.39
N LEU A 17 13.17 17.25 16.67
CA LEU A 17 13.77 16.03 17.23
C LEU A 17 14.98 15.64 16.41
N ASP A 18 16.09 15.35 17.09
CA ASP A 18 17.22 14.60 16.55
C ASP A 18 17.39 13.31 17.36
N ALA A 19 17.39 12.18 16.68
CA ALA A 19 17.56 10.86 17.29
C ALA A 19 18.64 10.07 16.56
N ALA A 20 19.55 9.48 17.32
CA ALA A 20 20.50 8.49 16.83
C ALA A 20 20.06 7.09 17.26
N PHE A 21 20.25 6.10 16.41
CA PHE A 21 19.82 4.72 16.65
C PHE A 21 21.01 3.76 16.72
N ASP A 22 20.90 2.78 17.60
CA ASP A 22 21.79 1.62 17.59
C ASP A 22 21.49 0.73 16.37
N PRO A 23 22.50 0.11 15.76
CA PRO A 23 22.30 -0.75 14.58
C PRO A 23 21.38 -1.95 14.81
N ASN A 24 21.16 -2.38 16.05
CA ASN A 24 20.43 -3.61 16.37
C ASN A 24 19.06 -3.31 17.00
N ILE A 25 19.01 -3.04 18.29
CA ILE A 25 17.76 -2.89 19.05
C ILE A 25 17.72 -1.52 19.71
N ASN A 26 16.63 -0.81 19.47
CA ASN A 26 16.34 0.47 20.12
C ASN A 26 15.04 0.33 20.89
N VAL A 27 15.07 0.71 22.18
CA VAL A 27 13.89 0.70 23.04
C VAL A 27 13.41 2.13 23.24
N ILE A 28 12.20 2.42 22.77
CA ILE A 28 11.56 3.74 22.91
C ILE A 28 10.51 3.64 24.02
N TYR A 29 10.75 4.32 25.14
CA TYR A 29 9.87 4.29 26.30
C TYR A 29 9.55 5.70 26.81
N GLY A 30 8.54 5.82 27.65
CA GLY A 30 8.04 7.07 28.22
C GLY A 30 6.51 7.04 28.35
N ASP A 31 5.94 8.14 28.86
CA ASP A 31 4.50 8.27 29.10
C ASP A 31 3.67 8.24 27.81
N ASN A 32 2.39 8.00 27.96
CA ASN A 32 1.47 8.01 26.83
C ASN A 32 1.37 9.42 26.22
N ALA A 33 1.05 9.51 24.93
CA ALA A 33 0.93 10.75 24.16
C ALA A 33 2.24 11.54 23.97
N GLN A 34 3.41 11.05 24.40
CA GLN A 34 4.70 11.72 24.17
C GLN A 34 5.24 11.61 22.75
N GLY A 35 4.58 10.88 21.87
CA GLY A 35 4.96 10.81 20.45
C GLY A 35 5.71 9.52 20.04
N LYS A 36 5.89 8.53 20.91
CA LYS A 36 6.60 7.27 20.60
C LYS A 36 6.14 6.66 19.26
N THR A 37 4.84 6.56 19.06
CA THR A 37 4.26 6.05 17.81
C THR A 37 4.51 6.98 16.62
N ASN A 38 4.55 8.29 16.85
CA ASN A 38 4.84 9.26 15.79
C ASN A 38 6.29 9.15 15.30
N LEU A 39 7.22 8.79 16.20
CA LEU A 39 8.61 8.49 15.82
C LEU A 39 8.69 7.26 14.90
N LEU A 40 8.00 6.18 15.27
CA LEU A 40 7.92 4.98 14.42
C LEU A 40 7.23 5.27 13.07
N GLU A 41 6.18 6.10 13.09
CA GLU A 41 5.51 6.56 11.86
C GLU A 41 6.45 7.36 10.95
N ALA A 42 7.33 8.19 11.52
CA ALA A 42 8.33 8.93 10.74
C ALA A 42 9.35 7.99 10.07
N VAL A 43 9.82 6.96 10.79
CA VAL A 43 10.70 5.92 10.22
C VAL A 43 9.99 5.18 9.09
N ALA A 44 8.73 4.76 9.30
CA ALA A 44 7.94 4.08 8.28
C ALA A 44 7.70 4.98 7.06
N TYR A 45 7.46 6.27 7.25
CA TYR A 45 7.26 7.22 6.15
C TYR A 45 8.47 7.31 5.21
N LEU A 46 9.69 7.19 5.75
CA LEU A 46 10.91 7.17 4.94
C LEU A 46 11.04 5.91 4.07
N SER A 47 10.28 4.85 4.34
CA SER A 47 10.15 3.71 3.43
C SER A 47 9.11 3.90 2.32
N GLY A 48 8.52 5.08 2.22
CA GLY A 48 7.50 5.42 1.22
C GLY A 48 6.09 4.96 1.58
N VAL A 49 5.89 4.40 2.77
CA VAL A 49 4.59 3.91 3.26
C VAL A 49 4.09 4.83 4.37
N SER A 50 2.82 5.24 4.27
CA SER A 50 2.13 5.99 5.32
C SER A 50 1.10 5.08 5.99
N HIS A 51 1.39 4.61 7.19
CA HIS A 51 0.55 3.64 7.90
C HIS A 51 -0.75 4.22 8.46
N ARG A 52 -0.69 5.43 9.03
CA ARG A 52 -1.80 6.01 9.80
C ARG A 52 -2.40 7.25 9.16
N ALA A 53 -1.61 7.96 8.35
CA ALA A 53 -2.05 9.18 7.69
C ALA A 53 -2.59 8.87 6.29
N ARG A 54 -3.81 9.28 6.02
CA ARG A 54 -4.39 9.23 4.69
C ARG A 54 -3.81 10.30 3.75
N TYR A 55 -3.45 11.43 4.33
CA TYR A 55 -2.89 12.58 3.60
C TYR A 55 -1.65 13.11 4.31
N ASP A 56 -0.64 13.52 3.55
CA ASP A 56 0.61 14.09 4.09
C ASP A 56 0.38 15.29 5.04
N ARG A 57 -0.68 16.08 4.81
CA ARG A 57 -1.06 17.21 5.69
C ARG A 57 -1.38 16.80 7.14
N GLU A 58 -1.74 15.54 7.36
CA GLU A 58 -2.03 15.00 8.70
C GLU A 58 -0.76 14.75 9.52
N LEU A 59 0.38 14.64 8.84
CA LEU A 59 1.70 14.47 9.44
C LEU A 59 2.33 15.80 9.88
N ILE A 60 1.84 16.91 9.32
CA ILE A 60 2.33 18.25 9.65
C ILE A 60 1.74 18.70 10.98
N GLN A 61 2.57 19.26 11.85
CA GLN A 61 2.17 19.78 13.16
C GLN A 61 1.01 20.77 13.00
N PHE A 62 0.10 20.77 13.96
CA PHE A 62 -1.02 21.72 13.96
C PHE A 62 -0.52 23.16 14.07
N GLY A 63 -1.08 24.05 13.25
CA GLY A 63 -0.71 25.47 13.24
C GLY A 63 0.50 25.82 12.36
N VAL A 64 1.12 24.84 11.68
CA VAL A 64 2.25 25.04 10.76
C VAL A 64 1.91 24.55 9.36
N ASP A 65 2.56 25.10 8.34
CA ASP A 65 2.29 24.77 6.93
C ASP A 65 3.24 23.75 6.32
N HIS A 66 4.29 23.37 7.02
CA HIS A 66 5.30 22.42 6.52
C HIS A 66 5.84 21.53 7.62
N ALA A 67 6.42 20.39 7.22
CA ALA A 67 7.20 19.51 8.08
C ALA A 67 8.38 18.95 7.28
N PHE A 68 9.47 18.65 7.98
CA PHE A 68 10.66 18.02 7.41
C PHE A 68 10.99 16.74 8.15
N LEU A 69 11.34 15.71 7.37
CA LEU A 69 11.88 14.46 7.86
C LEU A 69 13.20 14.19 7.14
N LYS A 70 14.20 13.78 7.90
CA LYS A 70 15.52 13.46 7.40
C LYS A 70 16.03 12.21 8.09
N GLY A 71 16.37 11.18 7.33
CA GLY A 71 16.86 9.92 7.86
C GLY A 71 18.19 9.50 7.23
N ASN A 72 19.15 9.16 8.09
CA ASN A 72 20.39 8.50 7.67
C ASN A 72 20.16 6.99 7.68
N VAL A 73 20.29 6.36 6.52
CA VAL A 73 19.94 4.94 6.32
C VAL A 73 21.10 4.22 5.65
N PHE A 74 21.52 3.08 6.21
CA PHE A 74 22.42 2.16 5.55
C PHE A 74 21.64 1.05 4.84
N ALA A 75 21.74 1.02 3.52
CA ALA A 75 21.08 0.04 2.67
C ALA A 75 21.94 -0.28 1.45
N ARG A 76 21.87 -1.51 0.93
CA ARG A 76 22.63 -1.92 -0.26
C ARG A 76 24.13 -1.58 -0.14
N GLU A 77 24.72 -1.84 1.02
CA GLU A 77 26.15 -1.63 1.34
C GLU A 77 26.65 -0.17 1.22
N ARG A 78 25.74 0.80 1.35
CA ARG A 78 26.08 2.23 1.31
C ARG A 78 25.12 3.08 2.14
N ASP A 79 25.56 4.29 2.43
CA ASP A 79 24.78 5.27 3.16
C ASP A 79 23.88 6.08 2.22
N PHE A 80 22.67 6.33 2.68
CA PHE A 80 21.70 7.20 2.04
C PHE A 80 21.19 8.23 3.05
N LEU A 81 21.10 9.46 2.59
CA LEU A 81 20.37 10.51 3.24
C LEU A 81 18.99 10.61 2.55
N LEU A 82 17.94 10.18 3.24
CA LEU A 82 16.57 10.28 2.76
C LEU A 82 15.91 11.51 3.38
N GLU A 83 15.25 12.31 2.55
CA GLU A 83 14.59 13.55 2.99
C GLU A 83 13.17 13.60 2.44
N ALA A 84 12.23 14.03 3.30
CA ALA A 84 10.87 14.33 2.92
C ALA A 84 10.47 15.71 3.44
N GLU A 85 10.01 16.55 2.53
CA GLU A 85 9.50 17.88 2.80
C GLU A 85 8.01 17.88 2.49
N LEU A 86 7.19 18.10 3.52
CA LEU A 86 5.74 18.07 3.44
C LEU A 86 5.18 19.48 3.50
N HIS A 87 4.14 19.76 2.71
CA HIS A 87 3.50 21.07 2.67
C HIS A 87 1.98 20.94 2.70
N ARG A 88 1.29 21.86 3.40
CA ARG A 88 -0.15 22.01 3.30
C ARG A 88 -0.49 22.61 1.93
N GLY A 89 -1.33 21.90 1.15
CA GLY A 89 -1.79 22.40 -0.15
C GLY A 89 -0.81 22.26 -1.31
N ALA A 90 0.38 21.66 -1.10
CA ALA A 90 1.34 21.36 -2.16
C ALA A 90 1.79 19.90 -2.15
N ARG A 91 2.39 19.44 -3.25
CA ARG A 91 2.98 18.10 -3.32
C ARG A 91 4.24 18.05 -2.45
N ARG A 92 4.39 16.94 -1.73
CA ARG A 92 5.63 16.63 -1.00
C ARG A 92 6.83 16.59 -1.93
N VAL A 93 7.98 16.96 -1.40
CA VAL A 93 9.27 16.83 -2.07
C VAL A 93 10.08 15.76 -1.38
N LEU A 94 10.51 14.75 -2.12
CA LEU A 94 11.32 13.65 -1.62
C LEU A 94 12.70 13.72 -2.26
N ARG A 95 13.76 13.47 -1.46
CA ARG A 95 15.14 13.44 -1.95
C ARG A 95 15.89 12.24 -1.41
N SER A 96 16.88 11.80 -2.16
CA SER A 96 17.89 10.84 -1.72
C SER A 96 19.26 11.39 -2.07
N ASN A 97 20.12 11.59 -1.07
CA ASN A 97 21.43 12.22 -1.22
C ASN A 97 21.35 13.57 -1.98
N GLY A 98 20.35 14.40 -1.65
CA GLY A 98 20.10 15.70 -2.29
C GLY A 98 19.41 15.61 -3.67
N VAL A 99 19.32 14.44 -4.30
CA VAL A 99 18.66 14.24 -5.60
C VAL A 99 17.16 14.08 -5.41
N LYS A 100 16.38 14.92 -6.10
CA LYS A 100 14.91 14.86 -6.04
C LYS A 100 14.40 13.57 -6.66
N LEU A 101 13.53 12.87 -5.92
CA LEU A 101 12.83 11.67 -6.37
C LEU A 101 11.51 12.02 -7.06
N LYS A 102 11.08 11.18 -7.99
CA LYS A 102 9.85 11.40 -8.77
C LYS A 102 8.59 11.04 -7.96
N ASN A 103 8.69 10.03 -7.10
CA ASN A 103 7.56 9.53 -6.30
C ASN A 103 8.04 8.73 -5.07
N GLY A 104 7.10 8.39 -4.18
CA GLY A 104 7.38 7.61 -2.98
C GLY A 104 7.91 6.19 -3.24
N GLY A 105 7.58 5.59 -4.37
CA GLY A 105 8.07 4.25 -4.74
C GLY A 105 9.60 4.20 -4.92
N GLU A 106 10.24 5.34 -5.21
CA GLU A 106 11.70 5.40 -5.28
C GLU A 106 12.34 5.37 -3.87
N LEU A 107 11.68 5.93 -2.85
CA LEU A 107 12.07 5.75 -1.44
C LEU A 107 12.00 4.28 -1.03
N SER A 108 10.87 3.64 -1.28
CA SER A 108 10.66 2.21 -0.99
C SER A 108 11.70 1.31 -1.66
N GLY A 109 12.19 1.72 -2.82
CA GLY A 109 13.31 1.05 -3.50
C GLY A 109 14.63 1.13 -2.74
N ILE A 110 14.82 2.07 -1.82
CA ILE A 110 16.08 2.29 -1.07
C ILE A 110 15.94 1.71 0.34
N PHE A 111 14.93 2.15 1.08
CA PHE A 111 14.67 1.75 2.47
C PHE A 111 13.32 1.04 2.58
N GLN A 112 13.30 -0.05 3.30
CA GLN A 112 12.11 -0.86 3.54
C GLN A 112 11.92 -1.02 5.04
N SER A 113 10.68 -0.90 5.50
CA SER A 113 10.33 -1.08 6.90
C SER A 113 9.12 -1.98 7.07
N VAL A 114 9.04 -2.65 8.20
CA VAL A 114 7.83 -3.33 8.66
C VAL A 114 7.45 -2.68 9.98
N LEU A 115 6.27 -2.09 10.01
CA LEU A 115 5.68 -1.55 11.24
C LEU A 115 4.59 -2.51 11.69
N PHE A 116 4.61 -2.85 12.98
CA PHE A 116 3.53 -3.57 13.64
C PHE A 116 2.98 -2.70 14.77
N CYS A 117 1.69 -2.47 14.77
CA CYS A 117 0.99 -1.68 15.77
C CYS A 117 -0.35 -2.33 16.16
N PRO A 118 -0.96 -1.96 17.29
CA PRO A 118 -2.22 -2.55 17.72
C PRO A 118 -3.35 -2.45 16.70
N GLU A 119 -3.32 -1.41 15.87
CA GLU A 119 -4.27 -1.19 14.79
C GLU A 119 -4.19 -2.26 13.70
N ASP A 120 -3.08 -2.97 13.55
CA ASP A 120 -2.94 -4.05 12.56
C ASP A 120 -3.84 -5.26 12.87
N LEU A 121 -4.36 -5.36 14.10
CA LEU A 121 -5.40 -6.32 14.45
C LEU A 121 -6.69 -6.10 13.65
N TYR A 122 -6.93 -4.90 13.15
CA TYR A 122 -8.05 -4.60 12.25
C TYR A 122 -7.92 -5.33 10.91
N LEU A 123 -6.71 -5.73 10.48
CA LEU A 123 -6.51 -6.57 9.29
C LEU A 123 -7.39 -7.84 9.34
N ILE A 124 -7.57 -8.38 10.53
CA ILE A 124 -8.38 -9.58 10.77
C ILE A 124 -9.87 -9.22 10.91
N ARG A 125 -10.18 -8.12 11.59
CA ARG A 125 -11.56 -7.72 11.91
C ARG A 125 -12.24 -6.98 10.76
N GLU A 126 -11.49 -6.22 9.98
CA GLU A 126 -12.01 -5.46 8.85
C GLU A 126 -12.11 -6.30 7.58
N GLY A 127 -12.86 -5.77 6.61
CA GLY A 127 -13.13 -6.44 5.34
C GLY A 127 -11.93 -6.53 4.38
N ALA A 128 -12.20 -7.00 3.18
CA ALA A 128 -11.21 -7.23 2.12
C ALA A 128 -10.40 -5.96 1.75
N ALA A 129 -10.93 -4.76 1.99
CA ALA A 129 -10.24 -3.51 1.69
C ALA A 129 -8.98 -3.31 2.52
N ALA A 130 -9.03 -3.59 3.84
CA ALA A 130 -7.86 -3.51 4.73
C ALA A 130 -6.78 -4.51 4.31
N ARG A 131 -7.18 -5.75 4.00
CA ARG A 131 -6.25 -6.79 3.54
C ARG A 131 -5.61 -6.47 2.19
N ARG A 132 -6.37 -5.86 1.26
CA ARG A 132 -5.76 -5.35 0.01
C ARG A 132 -4.76 -4.25 0.27
N GLY A 133 -5.09 -3.30 1.17
CA GLY A 133 -4.17 -2.23 1.57
C GLY A 133 -2.85 -2.79 2.10
N PHE A 134 -2.91 -3.75 3.01
CA PHE A 134 -1.72 -4.44 3.53
C PHE A 134 -0.87 -5.07 2.43
N LEU A 135 -1.49 -5.81 1.49
CA LEU A 135 -0.76 -6.40 0.36
C LEU A 135 -0.12 -5.32 -0.51
N ASP A 136 -0.88 -4.26 -0.81
CA ASP A 136 -0.39 -3.17 -1.63
C ASP A 136 0.82 -2.47 -0.98
N ASP A 137 0.78 -2.21 0.31
CA ASP A 137 1.87 -1.59 1.05
C ASP A 137 3.12 -2.46 1.07
N CYS A 138 2.97 -3.78 1.31
CA CYS A 138 4.09 -4.72 1.26
C CYS A 138 4.70 -4.80 -0.15
N ILE A 139 3.87 -4.94 -1.19
CA ILE A 139 4.38 -5.14 -2.55
C ILE A 139 4.97 -3.83 -3.12
N CYS A 140 4.41 -2.67 -2.79
CA CYS A 140 4.95 -1.36 -3.19
C CYS A 140 6.39 -1.17 -2.72
N GLN A 141 6.72 -1.58 -1.49
CA GLN A 141 8.08 -1.51 -0.98
C GLN A 141 9.05 -2.42 -1.72
N LEU A 142 8.58 -3.57 -2.22
CA LEU A 142 9.41 -4.58 -2.87
C LEU A 142 9.53 -4.39 -4.38
N ARG A 143 8.54 -3.76 -5.01
CA ARG A 143 8.39 -3.71 -6.48
C ARG A 143 7.96 -2.32 -6.95
N PRO A 144 8.88 -1.43 -7.35
CA PRO A 144 8.54 -0.10 -7.84
C PRO A 144 7.56 -0.10 -9.03
N ARG A 145 7.65 -1.13 -9.91
CA ARG A 145 6.69 -1.28 -11.02
C ARG A 145 5.26 -1.52 -10.53
N TYR A 146 5.10 -2.24 -9.42
CA TYR A 146 3.79 -2.43 -8.81
C TYR A 146 3.22 -1.11 -8.28
N ALA A 147 4.02 -0.33 -7.58
CA ALA A 147 3.60 0.98 -7.05
C ALA A 147 3.12 1.92 -8.16
N LEU A 148 3.82 1.95 -9.31
CA LEU A 148 3.40 2.73 -10.48
C LEU A 148 2.08 2.21 -11.06
N ALA A 149 1.95 0.89 -11.22
CA ALA A 149 0.71 0.28 -11.73
C ALA A 149 -0.48 0.51 -10.79
N LEU A 150 -0.26 0.46 -9.46
CA LEU A 150 -1.28 0.72 -8.45
C LEU A 150 -1.76 2.18 -8.49
N ALA A 151 -0.83 3.13 -8.59
CA ALA A 151 -1.18 4.54 -8.70
C ALA A 151 -1.99 4.83 -9.97
N GLU A 152 -1.57 4.27 -11.10
CA GLU A 152 -2.29 4.41 -12.38
C GLU A 152 -3.67 3.74 -12.32
N TYR A 153 -3.76 2.52 -11.75
CA TYR A 153 -5.02 1.82 -11.59
C TYR A 153 -6.00 2.62 -10.72
N LYS A 154 -5.57 3.16 -9.58
CA LYS A 154 -6.41 3.99 -8.70
C LYS A 154 -6.93 5.22 -9.44
N ARG A 155 -6.07 5.91 -10.18
CA ARG A 155 -6.46 7.07 -10.99
C ARG A 155 -7.52 6.70 -12.05
N LEU A 156 -7.30 5.63 -12.79
CA LEU A 156 -8.23 5.15 -13.81
C LEU A 156 -9.56 4.72 -13.21
N HIS A 157 -9.52 4.03 -12.07
CA HIS A 157 -10.71 3.61 -11.34
C HIS A 157 -11.56 4.80 -10.87
N GLU A 158 -10.95 5.85 -10.35
CA GLU A 158 -11.65 7.09 -9.98
C GLU A 158 -12.31 7.75 -11.20
N HIS A 159 -11.60 7.81 -12.33
CA HIS A 159 -12.16 8.36 -13.58
C HIS A 159 -13.32 7.51 -14.10
N LYS A 160 -13.15 6.18 -14.20
CA LYS A 160 -14.22 5.29 -14.64
C LYS A 160 -15.44 5.38 -13.73
N THR A 161 -15.23 5.41 -12.41
CA THR A 161 -16.33 5.55 -11.44
C THR A 161 -17.08 6.87 -11.64
N ARG A 162 -16.36 7.97 -11.95
CA ARG A 162 -16.99 9.27 -12.26
C ARG A 162 -17.77 9.20 -13.54
N ILE A 163 -17.22 8.61 -14.62
CA ILE A 163 -17.93 8.41 -15.90
C ILE A 163 -19.23 7.67 -15.67
N LEU A 164 -19.21 6.54 -14.97
CA LEU A 164 -20.40 5.73 -14.69
C LEU A 164 -21.44 6.50 -13.87
N ARG A 165 -21.02 7.27 -12.88
CA ARG A 165 -21.93 8.05 -12.04
C ARG A 165 -22.58 9.20 -12.80
N ASP A 166 -21.78 9.97 -13.55
CA ASP A 166 -22.20 11.21 -14.18
C ASP A 166 -22.88 10.92 -15.57
N SER A 167 -22.87 9.66 -16.04
CA SER A 167 -23.51 9.23 -17.30
C SER A 167 -25.02 9.34 -17.30
N GLU A 168 -25.67 9.42 -16.15
CA GLU A 168 -27.11 9.67 -16.04
C GLU A 168 -27.48 11.06 -16.61
N GLU A 169 -26.70 12.06 -16.22
CA GLU A 169 -26.93 13.43 -16.69
C GLU A 169 -26.32 13.68 -18.08
N LYS A 170 -25.23 12.96 -18.40
CA LYS A 170 -24.50 13.12 -19.67
C LYS A 170 -24.13 11.76 -20.29
N PRO A 171 -25.05 11.12 -21.03
CA PRO A 171 -24.82 9.79 -21.63
C PRO A 171 -23.61 9.69 -22.56
N SER A 172 -23.19 10.78 -23.21
CA SER A 172 -21.99 10.82 -24.07
C SER A 172 -20.67 10.50 -23.32
N LEU A 173 -20.66 10.53 -21.98
CA LEU A 173 -19.49 10.10 -21.20
C LEU A 173 -19.21 8.60 -21.38
N LEU A 174 -20.21 7.80 -21.71
CA LEU A 174 -20.05 6.37 -21.95
C LEU A 174 -19.20 6.05 -23.18
N ASP A 175 -19.04 6.99 -24.11
CA ASP A 175 -18.19 6.80 -25.31
C ASP A 175 -16.71 6.60 -24.93
N ALA A 176 -16.28 7.16 -23.79
CA ALA A 176 -14.92 6.98 -23.29
C ALA A 176 -14.74 5.72 -22.41
N LEU A 177 -15.83 5.03 -22.05
CA LEU A 177 -15.80 3.95 -21.05
C LEU A 177 -14.87 2.81 -21.44
N ASP A 178 -14.84 2.44 -22.72
CA ASP A 178 -14.08 1.29 -23.23
C ASP A 178 -12.56 1.55 -23.17
N GLU A 179 -12.12 2.78 -23.46
CA GLU A 179 -10.71 3.17 -23.34
C GLU A 179 -10.23 3.12 -21.88
N PHE A 180 -11.03 3.65 -20.95
CA PHE A 180 -10.74 3.55 -19.52
C PHE A 180 -10.73 2.11 -19.03
N SER A 181 -11.68 1.29 -19.49
CA SER A 181 -11.78 -0.13 -19.17
C SER A 181 -10.55 -0.90 -19.63
N MET A 182 -10.10 -0.69 -20.86
CA MET A 182 -8.89 -1.31 -21.41
C MET A 182 -7.64 -0.91 -20.61
N SER A 183 -7.50 0.37 -20.32
CA SER A 183 -6.35 0.88 -19.54
C SER A 183 -6.35 0.33 -18.11
N MET A 184 -7.53 0.23 -17.48
CA MET A 184 -7.70 -0.40 -16.17
C MET A 184 -7.37 -1.89 -16.20
N ALA A 185 -7.79 -2.62 -17.22
CA ALA A 185 -7.47 -4.05 -17.38
C ALA A 185 -5.96 -4.26 -17.49
N LYS A 186 -5.26 -3.40 -18.22
CA LYS A 186 -3.79 -3.47 -18.38
C LYS A 186 -3.07 -3.25 -17.05
N ALA A 187 -3.41 -2.20 -16.31
CA ALA A 187 -2.84 -1.95 -14.99
C ALA A 187 -3.26 -3.02 -13.98
N GLY A 188 -4.54 -3.42 -14.01
CA GLY A 188 -5.11 -4.45 -13.13
C GLY A 188 -4.46 -5.82 -13.29
N ALA A 189 -4.13 -6.23 -14.51
CA ALA A 189 -3.43 -7.49 -14.76
C ALA A 189 -2.06 -7.55 -14.08
N LEU A 190 -1.32 -6.45 -14.06
CA LEU A 190 -0.07 -6.35 -13.32
C LEU A 190 -0.30 -6.48 -11.82
N LEU A 191 -1.34 -5.84 -11.29
CA LEU A 191 -1.64 -5.92 -9.85
C LEU A 191 -1.98 -7.35 -9.43
N ILE A 192 -2.86 -8.02 -10.16
CA ILE A 192 -3.25 -9.42 -9.88
C ILE A 192 -2.02 -10.32 -9.92
N HIS A 193 -1.23 -10.25 -10.98
CA HIS A 193 -0.02 -11.05 -11.14
C HIS A 193 0.95 -10.88 -9.96
N TYR A 194 1.25 -9.65 -9.56
CA TYR A 194 2.15 -9.40 -8.42
C TYR A 194 1.57 -9.85 -7.10
N ARG A 195 0.27 -9.64 -6.86
CA ARG A 195 -0.41 -10.07 -5.64
C ARG A 195 -0.40 -11.59 -5.52
N ALA A 196 -0.75 -12.31 -6.58
CA ALA A 196 -0.75 -13.77 -6.60
C ALA A 196 0.64 -14.34 -6.25
N HIS A 197 1.68 -13.82 -6.89
CA HIS A 197 3.06 -14.26 -6.63
C HIS A 197 3.53 -13.90 -5.21
N PHE A 198 3.13 -12.77 -4.67
CA PHE A 198 3.45 -12.39 -3.30
C PHE A 198 2.74 -13.31 -2.29
N ILE A 199 1.45 -13.56 -2.49
CA ILE A 199 0.65 -14.43 -1.63
C ILE A 199 1.15 -15.86 -1.70
N LYS A 200 1.56 -16.36 -2.86
CA LYS A 200 2.21 -17.68 -2.98
C LYS A 200 3.41 -17.81 -2.05
N ARG A 201 4.28 -16.80 -1.98
CA ARG A 201 5.42 -16.78 -1.04
C ARG A 201 4.96 -16.69 0.41
N LEU A 202 3.94 -15.88 0.68
CA LEU A 202 3.38 -15.73 2.02
C LEU A 202 2.79 -17.06 2.50
N CYS A 203 2.11 -17.81 1.63
CA CYS A 203 1.59 -19.16 1.92
C CYS A 203 2.68 -20.17 2.29
N GLN A 204 3.91 -19.95 1.85
CA GLN A 204 5.04 -20.82 2.20
C GLN A 204 5.63 -20.49 3.58
N ALA A 205 5.66 -19.22 3.95
CA ALA A 205 6.33 -18.75 5.16
C ALA A 205 5.37 -18.59 6.36
N ALA A 206 4.21 -17.98 6.14
CA ALA A 206 3.31 -17.58 7.23
C ALA A 206 2.75 -18.75 8.05
N PRO A 207 2.39 -19.92 7.48
CA PRO A 207 1.89 -21.05 8.27
C PRO A 207 2.89 -21.59 9.28
N ALA A 208 4.17 -21.66 8.93
CA ALA A 208 5.23 -22.14 9.84
C ALA A 208 5.39 -21.15 11.02
N ILE A 209 5.51 -19.86 10.73
CA ILE A 209 5.63 -18.82 11.76
C ILE A 209 4.39 -18.80 12.67
N HIS A 210 3.20 -18.91 12.09
CA HIS A 210 1.95 -18.96 12.87
C HIS A 210 1.88 -20.21 13.74
N GLY A 211 2.34 -21.36 13.22
CA GLY A 211 2.45 -22.61 13.98
C GLY A 211 3.35 -22.45 15.22
N ASP A 212 4.49 -21.79 15.06
CA ASP A 212 5.40 -21.52 16.19
C ASP A 212 4.73 -20.64 17.25
N PHE A 213 4.04 -19.55 16.86
CA PHE A 213 3.34 -18.68 17.79
C PHE A 213 2.15 -19.35 18.49
N SER A 214 1.41 -20.19 17.77
CA SER A 214 0.25 -20.91 18.36
C SER A 214 0.63 -22.17 19.13
N GLY A 215 1.92 -22.55 19.15
CA GLY A 215 2.39 -23.82 19.71
C GLY A 215 1.83 -25.02 18.95
N GLY A 216 1.65 -24.89 17.63
CA GLY A 216 1.12 -25.92 16.73
C GLY A 216 -0.39 -26.17 16.86
N ARG A 217 -1.13 -25.36 17.65
CA ARG A 217 -2.56 -25.55 17.91
C ARG A 217 -3.45 -25.06 16.77
N GLU A 218 -2.95 -24.18 15.94
CA GLU A 218 -3.70 -23.57 14.84
C GLU A 218 -2.96 -23.74 13.53
N ARG A 219 -3.69 -23.88 12.44
CA ARG A 219 -3.13 -24.00 11.10
C ARG A 219 -3.61 -22.83 10.23
N LEU A 220 -2.73 -21.87 9.96
CA LEU A 220 -3.02 -20.77 9.07
C LEU A 220 -3.07 -21.24 7.61
N THR A 221 -4.15 -20.92 6.92
CA THR A 221 -4.28 -21.09 5.47
C THR A 221 -4.59 -19.74 4.84
N LEU A 222 -3.92 -19.41 3.74
CA LEU A 222 -4.10 -18.20 2.98
C LEU A 222 -4.56 -18.54 1.56
N ARG A 223 -5.51 -17.79 1.02
CA ARG A 223 -5.99 -17.93 -0.34
C ARG A 223 -6.23 -16.57 -0.98
N TYR A 224 -5.81 -16.42 -2.21
CA TYR A 224 -6.07 -15.24 -3.02
C TYR A 224 -7.20 -15.50 -4.00
N GLU A 225 -8.19 -14.62 -4.01
CA GLU A 225 -9.30 -14.65 -4.94
C GLU A 225 -9.39 -13.33 -5.69
N THR A 226 -9.64 -13.42 -6.99
CA THR A 226 -9.86 -12.28 -7.88
C THR A 226 -11.14 -12.48 -8.67
N VAL A 227 -11.39 -11.68 -9.70
CA VAL A 227 -12.60 -11.78 -10.53
C VAL A 227 -12.71 -13.16 -11.20
N SER A 228 -13.91 -13.66 -11.38
CA SER A 228 -14.23 -15.05 -11.76
C SER A 228 -13.63 -15.52 -13.09
N THR A 229 -13.43 -14.61 -14.03
CA THR A 229 -12.84 -14.95 -15.35
C THR A 229 -11.33 -15.17 -15.31
N VAL A 230 -10.64 -14.71 -14.24
CA VAL A 230 -9.22 -14.97 -14.06
C VAL A 230 -9.06 -16.33 -13.38
N THR A 231 -8.85 -17.35 -14.19
CA THR A 231 -8.75 -18.75 -13.76
C THR A 231 -7.43 -19.08 -13.11
N ASP A 232 -6.34 -18.44 -13.55
CA ASP A 232 -5.00 -18.56 -12.99
C ASP A 232 -4.39 -17.18 -12.73
N PRO A 233 -4.45 -16.66 -11.48
CA PRO A 233 -3.87 -15.37 -11.15
C PRO A 233 -2.33 -15.36 -11.12
N GLU A 234 -1.66 -16.52 -11.19
CA GLU A 234 -0.20 -16.63 -11.33
C GLU A 234 0.25 -16.57 -12.80
N ALA A 235 -0.67 -16.66 -13.75
CA ALA A 235 -0.38 -16.54 -15.18
C ALA A 235 0.33 -15.24 -15.53
N GLY A 236 0.93 -15.17 -16.71
CA GLY A 236 1.56 -13.95 -17.20
C GLY A 236 0.56 -12.80 -17.34
N PRO A 237 0.99 -11.54 -17.14
CA PRO A 237 0.10 -10.37 -17.17
C PRO A 237 -0.74 -10.25 -18.45
N GLN A 238 -0.24 -10.74 -19.59
CA GLN A 238 -0.98 -10.70 -20.86
C GLN A 238 -2.21 -11.63 -20.84
N VAL A 239 -2.11 -12.81 -20.23
CA VAL A 239 -3.23 -13.75 -20.09
C VAL A 239 -4.29 -13.16 -19.16
N ILE A 240 -3.85 -12.66 -17.99
CA ILE A 240 -4.74 -12.01 -17.02
C ILE A 240 -5.44 -10.79 -17.65
N PHE A 241 -4.73 -10.02 -18.46
CA PHE A 241 -5.30 -8.87 -19.18
C PHE A 241 -6.48 -9.27 -20.07
N GLN A 242 -6.35 -10.33 -20.87
CA GLN A 242 -7.43 -10.82 -21.73
C GLN A 242 -8.64 -11.28 -20.90
N GLN A 243 -8.39 -11.99 -19.81
CA GLN A 243 -9.44 -12.47 -18.91
C GLN A 243 -10.14 -11.32 -18.18
N LEU A 244 -9.41 -10.25 -17.83
CA LEU A 244 -10.02 -9.04 -17.28
C LEU A 244 -10.87 -8.27 -18.28
N LEU A 245 -10.44 -8.20 -19.56
CA LEU A 245 -11.25 -7.60 -20.62
C LEU A 245 -12.55 -8.37 -20.80
N GLN A 246 -12.49 -9.69 -20.82
CA GLN A 246 -13.69 -10.53 -20.89
C GLN A 246 -14.63 -10.23 -19.70
N HIS A 247 -14.11 -10.16 -18.48
CA HIS A 247 -14.93 -9.85 -17.30
C HIS A 247 -15.58 -8.47 -17.39
N GLN A 248 -14.87 -7.48 -17.91
CA GLN A 248 -15.41 -6.14 -18.09
C GLN A 248 -16.53 -6.10 -19.14
N GLU A 249 -16.38 -6.84 -20.23
CA GLU A 249 -17.42 -6.93 -21.27
C GLU A 249 -18.67 -7.62 -20.74
N GLU A 250 -18.53 -8.74 -20.02
CA GLU A 250 -19.64 -9.46 -19.40
C GLU A 250 -20.41 -8.61 -18.37
N HIS A 251 -19.72 -7.70 -17.69
CA HIS A 251 -20.30 -6.86 -16.64
C HIS A 251 -20.63 -5.43 -17.08
N ARG A 252 -20.35 -5.07 -18.34
CA ARG A 252 -20.52 -3.71 -18.87
C ARG A 252 -21.93 -3.15 -18.65
N ALA A 253 -22.94 -3.91 -18.98
CA ALA A 253 -24.34 -3.50 -18.79
C ALA A 253 -24.69 -3.31 -17.29
N ALA A 254 -24.19 -4.20 -16.44
CA ALA A 254 -24.40 -4.13 -14.99
C ALA A 254 -23.65 -2.94 -14.37
N GLU A 255 -22.43 -2.61 -14.84
CA GLU A 255 -21.67 -1.43 -14.40
C GLU A 255 -22.42 -0.14 -14.73
N ILE A 256 -22.96 -0.03 -15.94
CA ILE A 256 -23.74 1.14 -16.36
C ILE A 256 -25.02 1.26 -15.53
N ALA A 257 -25.78 0.14 -15.38
CA ALA A 257 -27.03 0.14 -14.62
C ALA A 257 -26.83 0.46 -13.14
N SER A 258 -25.78 -0.10 -12.50
CA SER A 258 -25.47 0.12 -11.08
C SER A 258 -24.66 1.40 -10.82
N ARG A 259 -24.11 2.02 -11.87
CA ARG A 259 -23.18 3.16 -11.79
C ARG A 259 -21.93 2.88 -10.94
N GLN A 260 -21.52 1.63 -10.91
CA GLN A 260 -20.38 1.16 -10.11
C GLN A 260 -19.40 0.38 -10.96
N CYS A 261 -18.13 0.53 -10.67
CA CYS A 261 -17.09 -0.30 -11.27
C CYS A 261 -17.12 -1.69 -10.59
N LEU A 262 -17.45 -2.73 -11.36
CA LEU A 262 -17.62 -4.10 -10.85
C LEU A 262 -16.43 -5.01 -11.17
N SER A 263 -15.59 -4.63 -12.13
CA SER A 263 -14.56 -5.49 -12.69
C SER A 263 -13.15 -5.00 -12.35
N GLY A 264 -12.33 -5.84 -11.71
CA GLY A 264 -10.91 -5.58 -11.51
C GLY A 264 -10.39 -5.82 -10.09
N PRO A 265 -9.08 -5.63 -9.87
CA PRO A 265 -8.39 -5.98 -8.61
C PRO A 265 -8.81 -5.19 -7.37
N HIS A 266 -9.65 -4.17 -7.48
CA HIS A 266 -10.31 -3.53 -6.34
C HIS A 266 -11.39 -4.43 -5.70
N LYS A 267 -11.77 -5.52 -6.35
CA LYS A 267 -12.67 -6.56 -5.83
C LYS A 267 -11.93 -7.76 -5.26
N ASP A 268 -10.61 -7.87 -5.43
CA ASP A 268 -9.83 -9.00 -4.94
C ASP A 268 -9.98 -9.23 -3.44
N CYS A 269 -9.84 -10.48 -3.03
CA CYS A 269 -9.87 -10.87 -1.63
C CYS A 269 -8.64 -11.71 -1.26
N LEU A 270 -8.01 -11.37 -0.14
CA LEU A 270 -7.13 -12.26 0.57
C LEU A 270 -7.95 -12.92 1.68
N LEU A 271 -8.25 -14.19 1.51
CA LEU A 271 -8.90 -15.01 2.52
C LEU A 271 -7.84 -15.64 3.42
N TYR A 272 -8.16 -15.76 4.68
CA TYR A 272 -7.36 -16.51 5.64
C TYR A 272 -8.31 -17.32 6.53
N THR A 273 -7.86 -18.48 6.95
CA THR A 273 -8.53 -19.32 7.92
C THR A 273 -7.51 -19.84 8.91
N SER A 274 -7.84 -19.79 10.17
CA SER A 274 -7.05 -20.36 11.26
C SER A 274 -8.02 -21.10 12.19
N PRO A 275 -8.53 -22.28 11.77
CA PRO A 275 -9.41 -23.05 12.62
C PRO A 275 -8.71 -23.39 13.93
N SER A 276 -9.39 -23.06 15.02
CA SER A 276 -8.97 -23.37 16.39
C SER A 276 -9.60 -24.70 16.81
N PRO A 277 -8.96 -25.49 17.71
CA PRO A 277 -9.57 -26.69 18.27
C PRO A 277 -10.90 -26.45 19.04
N ARG A 278 -11.33 -25.22 19.11
CA ARG A 278 -12.60 -24.82 19.76
C ARG A 278 -13.73 -24.55 18.76
N ASP A 279 -13.43 -24.58 17.47
CA ASP A 279 -14.39 -24.49 16.37
C ASP A 279 -14.68 -25.90 15.85
#